data_3057778351f38527619452af61e08561
#
_entry.id   3057778351f38527619452af61e08561
#
_cell.length_a   1.000
_cell.length_b   1.000
_cell.length_c   1.000
_cell.angle_alpha   90.00
_cell.angle_beta   90.00
_cell.angle_gamma   90.00
#
_symmetry.space_group_name_H-M   'P 1'
#
loop_
_entity.id
_entity.type
_entity.pdbx_description
1 polymer ?
#
loop_
_entity_poly.entity_id
_entity_poly.type
_entity_poly.pdbx_seq_one_letter_code
_entity_poly.pdbx_strand_id
1 'polypeptide(L)'
;MKYGYFKSPIGIIKISYEENIKKIELVDEISGKASNDKILLLFKNQILEYLAGERKSFDHLELLNPEGTDFQKSVWQALLKIPYGKTSSYKELANEIGKPKAMRAVGTAVGKNPFLIIVPCHRVIKSDGNLGGFAYGSKVKRNLLKIEGFKNQSIK
;
A
#
# COMPACT_ATOMS: atom_id res chain seq x y z
N MET A 1 0.62 -20.12 10.00
CA MET A 1 0.46 -19.04 9.00
C MET A 1 -0.22 -19.57 7.76
N LYS A 2 -1.24 -18.87 7.28
CA LYS A 2 -1.92 -19.20 6.03
C LYS A 2 -1.54 -18.16 4.98
N TYR A 3 -1.45 -18.59 3.73
CA TYR A 3 -1.08 -17.71 2.62
C TYR A 3 -2.12 -17.78 1.51
N GLY A 4 -2.48 -16.62 0.96
CA GLY A 4 -3.25 -16.52 -0.27
C GLY A 4 -2.37 -15.97 -1.38
N TYR A 5 -2.48 -16.54 -2.56
CA TYR A 5 -1.78 -16.05 -3.76
C TYR A 5 -2.81 -15.84 -4.86
N PHE A 6 -2.68 -14.76 -5.61
CA PHE A 6 -3.53 -14.57 -6.79
C PHE A 6 -2.84 -13.69 -7.82
N LYS A 7 -3.14 -13.95 -9.07
CA LYS A 7 -2.66 -13.14 -10.19
C LYS A 7 -3.50 -11.88 -10.31
N SER A 8 -2.85 -10.77 -10.63
CA SER A 8 -3.51 -9.48 -10.80
C SER A 8 -2.88 -8.71 -11.96
N PRO A 9 -3.50 -7.59 -12.38
CA PRO A 9 -2.90 -6.74 -13.42
C PRO A 9 -1.51 -6.17 -13.09
N ILE A 10 -1.14 -6.12 -11.80
CA ILE A 10 0.16 -5.61 -11.39
C ILE A 10 1.16 -6.71 -11.01
N GLY A 11 0.74 -7.98 -11.07
CA GLY A 11 1.59 -9.12 -10.73
C GLY A 11 0.93 -10.05 -9.72
N ILE A 12 1.70 -11.01 -9.22
CA ILE A 12 1.21 -11.98 -8.23
C ILE A 12 1.22 -11.33 -6.86
N ILE A 13 0.05 -11.33 -6.20
CA ILE A 13 -0.09 -10.78 -4.85
C ILE A 13 -0.16 -11.93 -3.86
N LYS A 14 0.60 -11.80 -2.78
CA LYS A 14 0.61 -12.75 -1.67
C LYS A 14 0.05 -12.06 -0.42
N ILE A 15 -0.90 -12.71 0.23
CA ILE A 15 -1.45 -12.25 1.51
C ILE A 15 -1.06 -13.28 2.57
N SER A 16 -0.44 -12.81 3.65
CA SER A 16 -0.07 -13.64 4.80
C SER A 16 -1.03 -13.38 5.95
N TYR A 17 -1.57 -14.44 6.52
CA TYR A 17 -2.63 -14.38 7.53
C TYR A 17 -2.36 -15.36 8.68
N GLU A 18 -2.46 -14.85 9.89
CA GLU A 18 -2.43 -15.64 11.13
C GLU A 18 -3.13 -14.81 12.19
N GLU A 19 -4.38 -15.17 12.51
CA GLU A 19 -5.28 -14.38 13.36
C GLU A 19 -5.65 -13.01 12.78
N ASN A 20 -4.67 -12.35 12.13
CA ASN A 20 -4.82 -11.06 11.45
C ASN A 20 -4.05 -11.10 10.14
N ILE A 21 -4.29 -10.12 9.29
CA ILE A 21 -3.49 -9.94 8.06
C ILE A 21 -2.12 -9.40 8.48
N LYS A 22 -1.08 -10.12 8.16
CA LYS A 22 0.31 -9.77 8.53
C LYS A 22 1.04 -9.04 7.42
N LYS A 23 0.75 -9.38 6.15
CA LYS A 23 1.43 -8.79 5.02
C LYS A 23 0.62 -8.95 3.73
N ILE A 24 0.70 -7.96 2.87
CA ILE A 24 0.18 -7.98 1.50
C ILE A 24 1.30 -7.46 0.61
N GLU A 25 1.78 -8.27 -0.34
CA GLU A 25 2.98 -7.95 -1.11
C GLU A 25 2.90 -8.51 -2.53
N LEU A 26 3.68 -7.93 -3.43
CA LEU A 26 3.94 -8.52 -4.73
C LEU A 26 5.08 -9.52 -4.60
N VAL A 27 4.93 -10.67 -5.26
CA VAL A 27 5.95 -11.71 -5.30
C VAL A 27 6.16 -12.18 -6.73
N ASP A 28 7.29 -12.84 -6.99
CA ASP A 28 7.64 -13.27 -8.33
C ASP A 28 6.95 -14.58 -8.73
N GLU A 29 6.62 -15.41 -7.75
CA GLU A 29 6.04 -16.72 -8.02
C GLU A 29 5.13 -17.18 -6.89
N ILE A 30 4.27 -18.12 -7.21
CA ILE A 30 3.44 -18.79 -6.22
C ILE A 30 4.25 -19.90 -5.61
N SER A 31 4.47 -19.83 -4.30
CA SER A 31 5.27 -20.80 -3.55
C SER A 31 4.37 -21.54 -2.55
N GLY A 32 4.23 -22.84 -2.72
CA GLY A 32 3.44 -23.66 -1.84
C GLY A 32 1.94 -23.63 -2.14
N LYS A 33 1.16 -24.17 -1.22
CA LYS A 33 -0.30 -24.33 -1.38
C LYS A 33 -1.03 -23.12 -0.84
N ALA A 34 -1.89 -22.51 -1.67
CA ALA A 34 -2.72 -21.39 -1.26
C ALA A 34 -3.88 -21.88 -0.39
N SER A 35 -4.17 -21.12 0.67
CA SER A 35 -5.36 -21.30 1.50
C SER A 35 -6.55 -20.62 0.84
N ASN A 36 -7.74 -21.17 1.00
CA ASN A 36 -9.00 -20.53 0.61
C ASN A 36 -9.78 -20.04 1.82
N ASP A 37 -9.09 -19.67 2.89
CA ASP A 37 -9.67 -19.07 4.09
C ASP A 37 -10.50 -17.83 3.70
N LYS A 38 -11.64 -17.67 4.37
CA LYS A 38 -12.60 -16.59 4.08
C LYS A 38 -11.98 -15.18 4.16
N ILE A 39 -11.09 -14.97 5.12
CA ILE A 39 -10.45 -13.66 5.30
C ILE A 39 -9.51 -13.36 4.13
N LEU A 40 -8.74 -14.36 3.70
CA LEU A 40 -7.87 -14.22 2.54
C LEU A 40 -8.66 -13.92 1.28
N LEU A 41 -9.79 -14.59 1.07
CA LEU A 41 -10.67 -14.37 -0.08
C LEU A 41 -11.31 -12.99 -0.02
N LEU A 42 -11.70 -12.53 1.16
CA LEU A 42 -12.26 -11.20 1.36
C LEU A 42 -11.29 -10.11 0.88
N PHE A 43 -10.04 -10.16 1.33
CA PHE A 43 -9.04 -9.17 0.93
C PHE A 43 -8.65 -9.29 -0.54
N LYS A 44 -8.53 -10.52 -1.05
CA LYS A 44 -8.31 -10.76 -2.48
C LYS A 44 -9.39 -10.05 -3.32
N ASN A 45 -10.65 -10.26 -2.98
CA ASN A 45 -11.75 -9.68 -3.75
C ASN A 45 -11.73 -8.15 -3.70
N GLN A 46 -11.49 -7.56 -2.53
CA GLN A 46 -11.38 -6.12 -2.39
C GLN A 46 -10.24 -5.54 -3.26
N ILE A 47 -9.09 -6.19 -3.23
CA ILE A 47 -7.92 -5.74 -4.01
C ILE A 47 -8.20 -5.85 -5.51
N LEU A 48 -8.79 -6.95 -5.97
CA LEU A 48 -9.14 -7.11 -7.38
C LEU A 48 -10.18 -6.09 -7.84
N GLU A 49 -11.17 -5.78 -7.02
CA GLU A 49 -12.15 -4.74 -7.30
C GLU A 49 -11.49 -3.36 -7.41
N TYR A 50 -10.55 -3.05 -6.51
CA TYR A 50 -9.79 -1.81 -6.57
C TYR A 50 -8.99 -1.71 -7.88
N LEU A 51 -8.28 -2.77 -8.25
CA LEU A 51 -7.48 -2.79 -9.47
C LEU A 51 -8.33 -2.70 -10.74
N ALA A 52 -9.59 -3.13 -10.66
CA ALA A 52 -10.55 -3.00 -11.77
C ALA A 52 -11.21 -1.62 -11.82
N GLY A 53 -10.91 -0.73 -10.89
CA GLY A 53 -11.52 0.59 -10.82
C GLY A 53 -12.91 0.60 -10.21
N GLU A 54 -13.31 -0.50 -9.56
CA GLU A 54 -14.66 -0.67 -9.03
C GLU A 54 -14.77 -0.40 -7.52
N ARG A 55 -13.65 -0.21 -6.86
CA ARG A 55 -13.60 0.02 -5.40
C ARG A 55 -12.64 1.15 -5.05
N LYS A 56 -13.08 2.05 -4.17
CA LYS A 56 -12.28 3.21 -3.73
C LYS A 56 -11.85 3.15 -2.27
N SER A 57 -12.48 2.31 -1.47
CA SER A 57 -12.15 2.16 -0.05
C SER A 57 -12.13 0.70 0.35
N PHE A 58 -11.50 0.40 1.48
CA PHE A 58 -11.37 -0.97 1.94
C PHE A 58 -12.08 -1.17 3.28
N ASP A 59 -12.72 -2.32 3.42
CA ASP A 59 -13.41 -2.73 4.64
C ASP A 59 -12.51 -3.64 5.48
N HIS A 60 -12.85 -3.75 6.77
CA HIS A 60 -12.17 -4.66 7.70
C HIS A 60 -10.70 -4.31 7.96
N LEU A 61 -10.41 -3.00 8.03
CA LEU A 61 -9.05 -2.53 8.33
C LEU A 61 -8.58 -2.97 9.73
N GLU A 62 -9.50 -3.25 10.63
CA GLU A 62 -9.20 -3.77 11.97
C GLU A 62 -8.49 -5.13 11.93
N LEU A 63 -8.57 -5.85 10.80
CA LEU A 63 -7.88 -7.12 10.62
C LEU A 63 -6.43 -6.97 10.20
N LEU A 64 -5.99 -5.76 9.88
CA LEU A 64 -4.59 -5.48 9.58
C LEU A 64 -3.82 -5.33 10.89
N ASN A 65 -2.77 -6.11 11.04
CA ASN A 65 -1.92 -6.04 12.24
C ASN A 65 -0.46 -5.89 11.82
N PRO A 66 0.00 -4.65 11.59
CA PRO A 66 1.37 -4.42 11.14
C PRO A 66 2.37 -4.65 12.26
N GLU A 67 3.49 -5.28 11.93
CA GLU A 67 4.64 -5.37 12.80
C GLU A 67 5.59 -4.24 12.44
N GLY A 68 6.04 -3.51 13.45
CA GLY A 68 6.96 -2.41 13.23
C GLY A 68 7.16 -1.57 14.47
N THR A 69 8.04 -0.58 14.36
CA THR A 69 8.30 0.37 15.45
C THR A 69 7.11 1.33 15.60
N ASP A 70 7.06 2.03 16.72
CA ASP A 70 6.03 3.04 16.94
C ASP A 70 6.10 4.14 15.87
N PHE A 71 7.31 4.53 15.47
CA PHE A 71 7.51 5.49 14.40
C PHE A 71 6.93 4.99 13.07
N GLN A 72 7.26 3.75 12.68
CA GLN A 72 6.73 3.15 11.45
C GLN A 72 5.21 3.11 11.49
N LYS A 73 4.64 2.66 12.59
CA LYS A 73 3.19 2.59 12.74
C LYS A 73 2.53 3.96 12.63
N SER A 74 3.14 5.00 13.16
CA SER A 74 2.63 6.37 13.05
C SER A 74 2.62 6.84 11.60
N VAL A 75 3.64 6.49 10.83
CA VAL A 75 3.71 6.81 9.39
C VAL A 75 2.61 6.06 8.63
N TRP A 76 2.44 4.76 8.88
CA TRP A 76 1.42 3.96 8.20
C TRP A 76 0.00 4.44 8.54
N GLN A 77 -0.24 4.87 9.78
CA GLN A 77 -1.53 5.47 10.16
C GLN A 77 -1.77 6.79 9.41
N ALA A 78 -0.74 7.60 9.24
CA ALA A 78 -0.86 8.83 8.47
C ALA A 78 -1.16 8.55 6.99
N LEU A 79 -0.57 7.48 6.42
CA LEU A 79 -0.86 7.08 5.05
C LEU A 79 -2.34 6.76 4.84
N LEU A 80 -2.98 6.12 5.82
CA LEU A 80 -4.41 5.76 5.72
C LEU A 80 -5.32 6.98 5.61
N LYS A 81 -4.86 8.15 5.99
CA LYS A 81 -5.62 9.39 5.92
C LYS A 81 -5.57 10.06 4.54
N ILE A 82 -4.70 9.59 3.65
CA ILE A 82 -4.62 10.14 2.30
C ILE A 82 -5.79 9.59 1.48
N PRO A 83 -6.73 10.45 1.04
CA PRO A 83 -7.93 9.97 0.35
C PRO A 83 -7.61 9.37 -1.03
N TYR A 84 -8.49 8.49 -1.49
CA TYR A 84 -8.46 7.98 -2.85
C TYR A 84 -8.45 9.15 -3.85
N GLY A 85 -7.59 9.04 -4.85
CA GLY A 85 -7.48 10.08 -5.88
C GLY A 85 -6.68 11.31 -5.46
N LYS A 86 -6.08 11.29 -4.26
CA LYS A 86 -5.25 12.39 -3.76
C LYS A 86 -3.84 11.91 -3.50
N THR A 87 -2.90 12.84 -3.46
CA THR A 87 -1.51 12.55 -3.11
C THR A 87 -1.09 13.39 -1.92
N SER A 88 -0.05 12.94 -1.25
CA SER A 88 0.65 13.69 -0.22
C SER A 88 2.14 13.66 -0.55
N SER A 89 2.95 14.34 0.23
CA SER A 89 4.40 14.31 0.08
C SER A 89 5.06 13.79 1.34
N TYR A 90 6.32 13.38 1.23
CA TYR A 90 7.10 12.96 2.40
C TYR A 90 7.20 14.08 3.42
N LYS A 91 7.30 15.32 2.94
CA LYS A 91 7.35 16.51 3.79
C LYS A 91 6.03 16.71 4.55
N GLU A 92 4.89 16.59 3.86
CA GLU A 92 3.59 16.73 4.48
C GLU A 92 3.34 15.64 5.53
N LEU A 93 3.74 14.40 5.24
CA LEU A 93 3.63 13.31 6.20
C LEU A 93 4.48 13.57 7.45
N ALA A 94 5.72 14.04 7.26
CA ALA A 94 6.59 14.37 8.39
C ALA A 94 5.98 15.45 9.28
N ASN A 95 5.40 16.47 8.67
CA ASN A 95 4.69 17.52 9.40
C ASN A 95 3.48 16.95 10.16
N GLU A 96 2.70 16.10 9.50
CA GLU A 96 1.48 15.55 10.07
C GLU A 96 1.74 14.70 11.31
N ILE A 97 2.84 13.92 11.32
CA ILE A 97 3.21 13.12 12.48
C ILE A 97 4.00 13.90 13.53
N GLY A 98 4.14 15.22 13.34
CA GLY A 98 4.81 16.10 14.30
C GLY A 98 6.34 16.00 14.28
N LYS A 99 6.92 15.51 13.20
CA LYS A 99 8.39 15.33 13.06
C LYS A 99 8.88 15.92 11.73
N PRO A 100 8.78 17.25 11.55
CA PRO A 100 9.08 17.89 10.26
C PRO A 100 10.50 17.68 9.77
N LYS A 101 11.43 17.37 10.69
CA LYS A 101 12.83 17.12 10.32
C LYS A 101 13.12 15.66 9.99
N ALA A 102 12.11 14.77 10.10
CA ALA A 102 12.28 13.34 9.90
C ALA A 102 11.86 12.87 8.50
N MET A 103 11.87 13.74 7.51
CA MET A 103 11.41 13.44 6.15
C MET A 103 12.08 12.20 5.55
N ARG A 104 13.39 12.04 5.76
CA ARG A 104 14.13 10.87 5.26
C ARG A 104 13.70 9.59 5.95
N ALA A 105 13.55 9.62 7.28
CA ALA A 105 13.07 8.47 8.04
C ALA A 105 11.62 8.11 7.68
N VAL A 106 10.78 9.11 7.41
CA VAL A 106 9.42 8.93 6.93
C VAL A 106 9.45 8.18 5.59
N GLY A 107 10.29 8.60 4.66
CA GLY A 107 10.43 7.93 3.37
C GLY A 107 10.83 6.46 3.51
N THR A 108 11.74 6.15 4.42
CA THR A 108 12.14 4.77 4.69
C THR A 108 10.97 3.96 5.25
N ALA A 109 10.20 4.53 6.18
CA ALA A 109 9.03 3.86 6.76
C ALA A 109 7.93 3.63 5.72
N VAL A 110 7.69 4.61 4.84
CA VAL A 110 6.75 4.48 3.72
C VAL A 110 7.14 3.29 2.85
N GLY A 111 8.43 3.14 2.53
CA GLY A 111 8.93 2.04 1.72
C GLY A 111 8.81 0.66 2.39
N LYS A 112 8.64 0.62 3.70
CA LYS A 112 8.48 -0.63 4.46
C LYS A 112 7.04 -0.96 4.81
N ASN A 113 6.07 -0.26 4.23
CA ASN A 113 4.66 -0.54 4.40
C ASN A 113 4.37 -2.03 4.13
N PRO A 114 3.82 -2.77 5.11
CA PRO A 114 3.55 -4.19 4.93
C PRO A 114 2.27 -4.50 4.15
N PHE A 115 1.43 -3.50 3.85
CA PHE A 115 0.11 -3.72 3.27
C PHE A 115 -0.05 -2.97 1.94
N LEU A 116 0.49 -3.57 0.87
CA LEU A 116 0.37 -3.04 -0.49
C LEU A 116 -1.08 -2.62 -0.80
N ILE A 117 -1.26 -1.47 -1.41
CA ILE A 117 -2.56 -0.91 -1.84
C ILE A 117 -3.43 -0.43 -0.67
N ILE A 118 -3.70 -1.28 0.30
CA ILE A 118 -4.65 -0.97 1.39
C ILE A 118 -4.13 0.17 2.24
N VAL A 119 -2.85 0.13 2.63
CA VAL A 119 -2.17 1.29 3.19
C VAL A 119 -1.49 1.99 2.02
N PRO A 120 -1.99 3.17 1.61
CA PRO A 120 -1.70 3.70 0.28
C PRO A 120 -0.36 4.43 0.16
N CYS A 121 0.73 3.70 0.34
CA CYS A 121 2.07 4.27 0.18
C CYS A 121 2.33 4.79 -1.23
N HIS A 122 1.59 4.31 -2.22
CA HIS A 122 1.69 4.80 -3.61
C HIS A 122 1.17 6.24 -3.78
N ARG A 123 0.43 6.77 -2.81
CA ARG A 123 -0.10 8.16 -2.84
C ARG A 123 0.90 9.18 -2.32
N VAL A 124 2.11 8.77 -1.94
CA VAL A 124 3.15 9.69 -1.49
C VAL A 124 4.10 9.96 -2.64
N ILE A 125 4.24 11.24 -2.99
CA ILE A 125 5.14 11.69 -4.06
C ILE A 125 6.08 12.75 -3.49
N LYS A 126 7.08 13.15 -4.27
CA LYS A 126 7.99 14.22 -3.85
C LYS A 126 7.32 15.58 -3.95
N SER A 127 7.77 16.53 -3.13
CA SER A 127 7.21 17.90 -3.11
C SER A 127 7.32 18.63 -4.44
N ASP A 128 8.32 18.25 -5.28
CA ASP A 128 8.53 18.86 -6.60
C ASP A 128 7.66 18.22 -7.71
N GLY A 129 6.77 17.29 -7.33
CA GLY A 129 5.90 16.58 -8.27
C GLY A 129 6.50 15.34 -8.89
N ASN A 130 7.76 15.00 -8.60
CA ASN A 130 8.35 13.74 -9.03
C ASN A 130 7.71 12.58 -8.28
N LEU A 131 7.63 11.42 -8.96
CA LEU A 131 6.97 10.23 -8.44
C LEU A 131 7.55 9.75 -7.11
N GLY A 132 8.86 9.85 -6.95
CA GLY A 132 9.54 9.30 -5.78
C GLY A 132 9.72 7.78 -5.89
N GLY A 133 10.27 7.19 -4.83
CA GLY A 133 10.51 5.77 -4.79
C GLY A 133 9.26 4.95 -4.50
N PHE A 134 9.34 3.66 -4.79
CA PHE A 134 8.30 2.71 -4.44
C PHE A 134 8.93 1.32 -4.34
N ALA A 135 8.55 0.56 -3.31
CA ALA A 135 9.12 -0.75 -3.04
C ALA A 135 9.01 -1.72 -4.22
N TYR A 136 7.95 -1.59 -5.01
CA TYR A 136 7.67 -2.49 -6.15
C TYR A 136 7.92 -1.84 -7.51
N GLY A 137 8.62 -0.72 -7.51
CA GLY A 137 9.03 -0.03 -8.74
C GLY A 137 8.08 1.06 -9.19
N SER A 138 8.62 1.99 -9.97
CA SER A 138 7.90 3.18 -10.43
C SER A 138 6.73 2.85 -11.36
N LYS A 139 6.84 1.77 -12.13
CA LYS A 139 5.79 1.36 -13.05
C LYS A 139 4.51 0.97 -12.29
N VAL A 140 4.65 0.18 -11.22
CA VAL A 140 3.53 -0.22 -10.38
C VAL A 140 2.91 1.00 -9.71
N LYS A 141 3.73 1.87 -9.14
CA LYS A 141 3.27 3.10 -8.49
C LYS A 141 2.46 3.96 -9.46
N ARG A 142 2.99 4.16 -10.67
CA ARG A 142 2.32 4.96 -11.69
C ARG A 142 0.98 4.33 -12.09
N ASN A 143 0.93 3.01 -12.24
CA ASN A 143 -0.30 2.29 -12.57
C ASN A 143 -1.37 2.45 -11.48
N LEU A 144 -0.99 2.34 -10.21
CA LEU A 144 -1.92 2.51 -9.10
C LEU A 144 -2.49 3.94 -9.07
N LEU A 145 -1.62 4.94 -9.25
CA LEU A 145 -2.06 6.33 -9.29
C LEU A 145 -2.99 6.58 -10.49
N LYS A 146 -2.69 5.96 -11.62
CA LYS A 146 -3.51 6.09 -12.83
C LYS A 146 -4.90 5.48 -12.63
N ILE A 147 -5.00 4.33 -11.96
CA ILE A 147 -6.29 3.73 -11.60
C ILE A 147 -7.11 4.73 -10.79
N GLU A 148 -6.48 5.49 -9.91
CA GLU A 148 -7.14 6.48 -9.06
C GLU A 148 -7.41 7.81 -9.76
N GLY A 149 -7.10 7.92 -11.03
CA GLY A 149 -7.43 9.09 -11.84
C GLY A 149 -6.33 10.12 -12.01
N PHE A 150 -5.10 9.84 -11.57
CA PHE A 150 -3.99 10.77 -11.80
C PHE A 150 -3.55 10.78 -13.25
N LYS A 151 -3.29 11.98 -13.76
CA LYS A 151 -2.79 12.18 -15.12
C LYS A 151 -1.27 12.23 -15.09
N ASN A 152 -0.63 11.66 -16.12
CA ASN A 152 0.82 11.55 -16.21
C ASN A 152 1.56 12.88 -16.13
N GLN A 153 0.97 13.97 -16.60
CA GLN A 153 1.61 15.27 -16.55
C GLN A 153 1.78 15.82 -15.13
N SER A 154 1.08 15.25 -14.17
CA SER A 154 1.19 15.64 -12.75
C SER A 154 2.24 14.80 -12.01
N ILE A 155 2.78 13.76 -12.65
CA ILE A 155 3.71 12.81 -12.06
C ILE A 155 4.87 12.63 -13.00
N LYS A 156 6.03 13.01 -12.55
CA LYS A 156 7.26 12.93 -13.34
C LYS A 156 8.13 11.76 -12.93
#